data_cc143c05d96861c40f64983aa43346b7
#
_entry.id   cc143c05d96861c40f64983aa43346b7
#
_cell.length_a   1.000
_cell.length_b   1.000
_cell.length_c   1.000
_cell.angle_alpha   90.00
_cell.angle_beta   90.00
_cell.angle_gamma   90.00
#
_symmetry.space_group_name_H-M   'P 1'
#
loop_
_entity.id
_entity.type
_entity.pdbx_description
1 polymer ?
#
loop_
_entity_poly.entity_id
_entity_poly.type
_entity_poly.pdbx_seq_one_letter_code
_entity_poly.pdbx_strand_id
1 'polypeptide(L)' 'MKYVYILESLDSEHFYVGITDDLRARLAKHNAGEVPHTSKYGPWRIRTYFAFDDAARAAAFERYLKSGSGRAFAKKHF' A
#
# COMPACT_ATOMS: atom_id res chain seq x y z
N MET A 1 8.43 -11.38 8.15
CA MET A 1 7.21 -10.57 8.21
C MET A 1 6.72 -10.20 6.84
N LYS A 2 5.41 -10.20 6.65
CA LYS A 2 4.76 -9.64 5.47
C LYS A 2 4.13 -8.33 5.86
N TYR A 3 4.26 -7.32 5.02
CA TYR A 3 3.70 -6.00 5.29
C TYR A 3 2.65 -5.67 4.24
N VAL A 4 1.47 -5.26 4.70
CA VAL A 4 0.46 -4.64 3.85
C VAL A 4 0.58 -3.13 4.08
N TYR A 5 0.70 -2.36 3.00
CA TYR A 5 0.98 -0.93 3.12
C TYR A 5 0.01 -0.12 2.28
N ILE A 6 -0.23 1.10 2.74
CA ILE A 6 -1.00 2.09 2.00
C ILE A 6 -0.08 3.24 1.67
N LEU A 7 0.09 3.52 0.39
CA LEU A 7 0.82 4.67 -0.09
C LEU A 7 -0.14 5.82 -0.39
N GLU A 8 0.35 7.01 -0.17
CA GLU A 8 -0.36 8.24 -0.55
C GLU A 8 0.60 9.08 -1.40
N SER A 9 0.10 9.61 -2.51
CA SER A 9 0.87 10.57 -3.31
C SER A 9 1.05 11.85 -2.53
N LEU A 10 2.11 12.63 -2.84
CA LEU A 10 2.39 13.84 -2.08
C LEU A 10 1.30 14.90 -2.22
N ASP A 11 0.53 14.86 -3.32
CA ASP A 11 -0.62 15.76 -3.48
C ASP A 11 -1.88 15.25 -2.76
N SER A 12 -1.79 14.10 -2.10
CA SER A 12 -2.89 13.46 -1.36
C SER A 12 -4.11 13.07 -2.21
N GLU A 13 -3.97 13.01 -3.52
CA GLU A 13 -5.08 12.68 -4.42
C GLU A 13 -5.13 11.21 -4.82
N HIS A 14 -4.03 10.48 -4.65
CA HIS A 14 -3.94 9.10 -5.07
C HIS A 14 -3.46 8.21 -3.94
N PHE A 15 -4.01 6.99 -3.89
CA PHE A 15 -3.66 6.00 -2.88
C PHE A 15 -3.39 4.67 -3.57
N TYR A 16 -2.51 3.87 -2.99
CA TYR A 16 -2.19 2.55 -3.51
C TYR A 16 -2.00 1.58 -2.35
N VAL A 17 -2.58 0.39 -2.46
CA VAL A 17 -2.44 -0.68 -1.48
C VAL A 17 -1.57 -1.78 -2.07
N GLY A 18 -0.57 -2.22 -1.33
CA GLY A 18 0.30 -3.29 -1.76
C GLY A 18 0.76 -4.17 -0.62
N ILE A 19 1.54 -5.19 -0.96
CA ILE A 19 2.09 -6.15 -0.01
C ILE A 19 3.56 -6.38 -0.34
N THR A 20 4.41 -6.50 0.67
CA THR A 20 5.84 -6.68 0.47
C THR A 20 6.50 -7.30 1.70
N ASP A 21 7.68 -7.87 1.50
CA ASP A 21 8.55 -8.31 2.60
C ASP A 21 9.46 -7.18 3.09
N ASP A 22 9.64 -6.13 2.30
CA ASP A 22 10.57 -5.04 2.59
C ASP A 22 9.95 -3.71 2.18
N LEU A 23 9.42 -2.99 3.17
CA LEU A 23 8.73 -1.71 2.94
C LEU A 23 9.63 -0.66 2.32
N ARG A 24 10.87 -0.55 2.80
CA ARG A 24 11.79 0.48 2.34
C ARG A 24 12.18 0.26 0.87
N ALA A 25 12.54 -0.96 0.53
CA ALA A 25 12.90 -1.31 -0.83
C ALA A 25 11.72 -1.13 -1.78
N ARG A 26 10.52 -1.50 -1.32
CA ARG A 26 9.32 -1.40 -2.16
C ARG A 26 8.92 0.04 -2.41
N LEU A 27 9.00 0.89 -1.38
CA LEU A 27 8.74 2.32 -1.55
C LEU A 27 9.72 2.93 -2.54
N ALA A 28 11.00 2.55 -2.46
CA ALA A 28 12.02 3.03 -3.39
C ALA A 28 11.66 2.65 -4.84
N LYS A 29 11.15 1.45 -5.06
CA LYS A 29 10.71 1.01 -6.40
C LYS A 29 9.54 1.83 -6.91
N HIS A 30 8.56 2.11 -6.05
CA HIS A 30 7.44 2.97 -6.45
C HIS A 30 7.93 4.36 -6.84
N ASN A 31 8.82 4.93 -6.06
CA ASN A 31 9.34 6.27 -6.32
C ASN A 31 10.31 6.33 -7.49
N ALA A 32 10.91 5.21 -7.86
CA ALA A 32 11.75 5.11 -9.06
C ALA A 32 10.93 4.92 -10.34
N GLY A 33 9.60 4.80 -10.23
CA GLY A 33 8.73 4.60 -11.39
C GLY A 33 8.77 3.19 -11.95
N GLU A 34 9.22 2.21 -11.14
CA GLU A 34 9.38 0.83 -11.59
C GLU A 34 8.12 -0.01 -11.43
N VAL A 35 7.09 0.54 -10.79
CA VAL A 35 5.81 -0.13 -10.61
C VAL A 35 4.80 0.53 -11.53
N PRO A 36 4.31 -0.17 -12.57
CA PRO A 36 3.47 0.47 -13.59
C PRO A 36 2.24 1.19 -13.07
N HIS A 37 1.57 0.63 -12.07
CA HIS A 37 0.33 1.21 -11.56
C HIS A 37 0.54 2.53 -10.82
N THR A 38 1.72 2.78 -10.30
CA THR A 38 2.01 3.97 -9.49
C THR A 38 2.95 4.95 -10.15
N SER A 39 3.54 4.59 -11.29
CA SER A 39 4.57 5.40 -11.93
C SER A 39 4.09 6.79 -12.37
N LYS A 40 2.78 6.96 -12.60
CA LYS A 40 2.21 8.21 -13.08
C LYS A 40 1.96 9.24 -11.98
N TYR A 41 1.91 8.80 -10.73
CA TYR A 41 1.39 9.63 -9.63
C TYR A 41 2.38 9.89 -8.51
N GLY A 42 3.59 9.42 -8.64
CA GLY A 42 4.64 9.68 -7.66
C GLY A 42 4.99 11.16 -7.56
N PRO A 43 5.73 11.57 -6.55
CA PRO A 43 6.31 10.68 -5.52
C PRO A 43 5.30 10.21 -4.49
N TRP A 44 5.64 9.09 -3.82
CA TRP A 44 4.77 8.42 -2.87
C TRP A 44 5.39 8.42 -1.48
N ARG A 45 4.53 8.40 -0.45
CA ARG A 45 4.94 8.15 0.92
C ARG A 45 4.10 7.04 1.52
N ILE A 46 4.64 6.34 2.51
CA ILE A 46 3.87 5.35 3.26
C ILE A 46 2.98 6.10 4.24
N ARG A 47 1.66 5.96 4.05
CA ARG A 47 0.69 6.55 4.97
C ARG A 47 0.52 5.68 6.21
N THR A 48 0.40 4.37 6.01
CA THR A 48 0.34 3.40 7.10
C THR A 48 0.74 2.04 6.59
N TYR A 49 1.07 1.13 7.49
CA TYR A 49 1.35 -0.25 7.14
C TYR A 49 0.98 -1.16 8.29
N PHE A 50 0.83 -2.45 7.97
CA PHE A 50 0.46 -3.50 8.91
C PHE A 50 1.42 -4.66 8.73
N ALA A 51 1.98 -5.14 9.83
CA ALA A 51 2.93 -6.25 9.81
C ALA A 51 2.21 -7.55 10.20
N PHE A 52 2.42 -8.60 9.42
CA PHE A 52 1.80 -9.90 9.65
C PHE A 52 2.89 -10.96 9.73
N ASP A 53 2.76 -11.88 10.69
CA ASP A 53 3.62 -13.05 10.76
C ASP A 53 3.14 -14.19 9.86
N ASP A 54 1.97 -14.02 9.23
CA ASP A 54 1.32 -15.02 8.39
C ASP A 54 1.04 -14.42 7.02
N ALA A 55 1.70 -14.97 5.98
CA ALA A 55 1.56 -14.46 4.63
C ALA A 55 0.15 -14.58 4.07
N ALA A 56 -0.59 -15.63 4.44
CA ALA A 56 -1.96 -15.82 3.96
C ALA A 56 -2.89 -14.77 4.54
N ARG A 57 -2.72 -14.42 5.81
CA ARG A 57 -3.51 -13.36 6.45
C ARG A 57 -3.19 -12.00 5.86
N ALA A 58 -1.92 -11.75 5.59
CA ALA A 58 -1.51 -10.51 4.94
C ALA A 58 -2.16 -10.37 3.56
N ALA A 59 -2.12 -11.44 2.76
CA ALA A 59 -2.74 -11.43 1.43
C ALA A 59 -4.25 -11.21 1.51
N ALA A 60 -4.93 -11.82 2.48
CA ALA A 60 -6.36 -11.64 2.68
C ALA A 60 -6.69 -10.18 3.04
N PHE A 61 -5.88 -9.58 3.91
CA PHE A 61 -6.07 -8.19 4.32
C PHE A 61 -5.82 -7.23 3.15
N GLU A 62 -4.80 -7.49 2.36
CA GLU A 62 -4.54 -6.68 1.16
C GLU A 62 -5.73 -6.71 0.20
N ARG A 63 -6.26 -7.92 -0.06
CA ARG A 63 -7.45 -8.05 -0.91
C ARG A 63 -8.65 -7.31 -0.32
N TYR A 64 -8.83 -7.39 1.00
CA TYR A 64 -9.91 -6.66 1.67
C TYR A 64 -9.78 -5.15 1.46
N LEU A 65 -8.60 -4.60 1.66
CA LEU A 65 -8.39 -3.16 1.50
C LEU A 65 -8.64 -2.68 0.07
N LYS A 66 -8.51 -3.56 -0.90
CA LYS A 66 -8.79 -3.24 -2.31
C LYS A 66 -10.26 -3.39 -2.68
N SER A 67 -11.07 -4.00 -1.81
CA SER A 67 -12.52 -4.12 -2.02
C SER A 67 -13.23 -2.81 -1.67
N GLY A 68 -14.49 -2.69 -2.09
CA GLY A 68 -15.30 -1.51 -1.75
C GLY A 68 -15.43 -1.29 -0.26
N SER A 69 -15.71 -2.37 0.50
CA SER A 69 -15.81 -2.31 1.96
C SER A 69 -14.49 -1.90 2.61
N GLY A 70 -13.37 -2.45 2.13
CA GLY A 70 -12.05 -2.13 2.66
C GLY A 70 -11.63 -0.70 2.35
N ARG A 71 -11.97 -0.20 1.18
CA ARG A 71 -11.71 1.20 0.83
C ARG A 71 -12.47 2.16 1.74
N ALA A 72 -13.74 1.85 2.02
CA ALA A 72 -14.53 2.65 2.95
C ALA A 72 -13.94 2.60 4.35
N PHE A 73 -13.52 1.42 4.80
CA PHE A 73 -12.86 1.23 6.09
C PHE A 73 -11.58 2.06 6.19
N ALA A 74 -10.73 1.98 5.18
CA ALA A 74 -9.45 2.71 5.17
C ALA A 74 -9.67 4.22 5.17
N LYS A 75 -10.63 4.70 4.37
CA LYS A 75 -10.96 6.13 4.31
C LYS A 75 -11.44 6.66 5.65
N LYS A 76 -12.17 5.84 6.39
CA LYS A 76 -12.72 6.24 7.69
C LYS A 76 -11.66 6.21 8.80
N HIS A 77 -10.74 5.24 8.76
CA HIS A 77 -9.84 4.97 9.89
C HIS A 77 -8.38 5.37 9.65
N PHE A 78 -8.00 5.54 8.43
CA PHE A 78 -6.62 5.88 8.04
C PHE A 78 -6.62 7.06 7.07
#